data_cb72bf9c68176ffd1423ae97213c796a
#
_entry.id   cb72bf9c68176ffd1423ae97213c796a
#
_cell.length_a   1.000
_cell.length_b   1.000
_cell.length_c   1.000
_cell.angle_alpha   90.00
_cell.angle_beta   90.00
_cell.angle_gamma   90.00
#
_symmetry.space_group_name_H-M   'P 1'
#
loop_
_entity.id
_entity.type
_entity.pdbx_description
1 polymer ?
#
loop_
_entity_poly.entity_id
_entity_poly.type
_entity_poly.pdbx_seq_one_letter_code
_entity_poly.pdbx_strand_id
1 'polypeptide(L)'
;MNKKILIVEDEFIVANDLRLMLKRAGYTVCGIADSVQEARDIISREKPNLVLLDIQLKGRLTGIDLATELKEQRIAFVFLSANSSQSILEAAKATQPYGFLVKPFREKDILITLDIAWYRHEHALDQWFVSI
;
A
#
# COMPACT_ATOMS: atom_id res chain seq x y z
N MET A 1 -4.99 5.86 -18.18
CA MET A 1 -5.71 6.22 -16.95
C MET A 1 -4.71 6.45 -15.82
N ASN A 2 -4.73 7.63 -15.23
CA ASN A 2 -3.77 7.97 -14.18
C ASN A 2 -4.22 7.41 -12.83
N LYS A 3 -3.53 6.36 -12.38
CA LYS A 3 -3.78 5.83 -11.06
C LYS A 3 -2.87 6.53 -10.07
N LYS A 4 -3.47 7.05 -9.00
CA LYS A 4 -2.74 7.74 -7.94
C LYS A 4 -2.33 6.78 -6.85
N ILE A 5 -1.06 6.81 -6.51
CA ILE A 5 -0.51 5.97 -5.44
C ILE A 5 0.07 6.87 -4.36
N LEU A 6 -0.29 6.58 -3.11
CA LEU A 6 0.32 7.20 -1.95
C LEU A 6 1.38 6.23 -1.41
N ILE A 7 2.55 6.74 -1.09
CA ILE A 7 3.62 5.98 -0.45
C ILE A 7 3.66 6.37 1.02
N VAL A 8 3.56 5.38 1.92
CA VAL A 8 3.67 5.62 3.36
C VAL A 8 4.90 4.87 3.86
N GLU A 9 5.99 5.59 4.01
CA GLU A 9 7.30 5.04 4.30
C GLU A 9 8.14 6.11 4.98
N ASP A 10 8.72 5.79 6.14
CA ASP A 10 9.52 6.77 6.90
C ASP A 10 10.99 6.82 6.51
N GLU A 11 11.47 5.85 5.74
CA GLU A 11 12.83 5.87 5.20
C GLU A 11 12.84 6.62 3.88
N PHE A 12 13.40 7.82 3.89
CA PHE A 12 13.37 8.71 2.73
C PHE A 12 13.96 8.08 1.46
N ILE A 13 15.07 7.36 1.59
CA ILE A 13 15.72 6.76 0.43
C ILE A 13 14.81 5.71 -0.21
N VAL A 14 14.17 4.86 0.60
CA VAL A 14 13.25 3.84 0.12
C VAL A 14 12.03 4.50 -0.56
N ALA A 15 11.46 5.50 0.10
CA ALA A 15 10.29 6.20 -0.44
C ALA A 15 10.60 6.87 -1.78
N ASN A 16 11.77 7.49 -1.89
CA ASN A 16 12.15 8.17 -3.13
C ASN A 16 12.42 7.17 -4.26
N ASP A 17 13.05 6.04 -3.97
CA ASP A 17 13.27 4.99 -4.96
C ASP A 17 11.93 4.45 -5.47
N LEU A 18 10.98 4.21 -4.57
CA LEU A 18 9.64 3.78 -4.95
C LEU A 18 8.97 4.80 -5.86
N ARG A 19 9.05 6.07 -5.49
CA ARG A 19 8.47 7.14 -6.30
C ARG A 19 9.00 7.13 -7.73
N LEU A 20 10.30 6.96 -7.88
CA LEU A 20 10.92 6.91 -9.22
C LEU A 20 10.47 5.68 -10.01
N MET A 21 10.42 4.52 -9.37
CA MET A 21 9.94 3.28 -10.00
C MET A 21 8.52 3.43 -10.50
N LEU A 22 7.66 3.98 -9.65
CA LEU A 22 6.24 4.15 -9.98
C LEU A 22 6.04 5.15 -11.11
N LYS A 23 6.79 6.24 -11.10
CA LYS A 23 6.71 7.23 -12.18
C LYS A 23 7.12 6.63 -13.51
N ARG A 24 8.20 5.84 -13.52
CA ARG A 24 8.64 5.17 -14.77
C ARG A 24 7.57 4.22 -15.30
N ALA A 25 6.79 3.64 -14.42
CA ALA A 25 5.72 2.71 -14.80
C ALA A 25 4.42 3.41 -15.21
N GLY A 26 4.38 4.74 -15.16
CA GLY A 26 3.21 5.51 -15.59
C GLY A 26 2.23 5.86 -14.50
N TYR A 27 2.54 5.55 -13.23
CA TYR A 27 1.68 5.91 -12.11
C TYR A 27 1.93 7.35 -11.67
N THR A 28 0.92 7.94 -11.03
CA THR A 28 1.05 9.24 -10.38
C THR A 28 1.23 9.03 -8.89
N VAL A 29 2.34 9.50 -8.35
CA VAL A 29 2.57 9.46 -6.90
C VAL A 29 2.03 10.75 -6.32
N CYS A 30 0.95 10.65 -5.55
CA CYS A 30 0.27 11.83 -5.01
C CYS A 30 0.86 12.33 -3.70
N GLY A 31 1.79 11.59 -3.11
CA GLY A 31 2.48 12.03 -1.91
C GLY A 31 3.31 10.93 -1.28
N ILE A 32 4.14 11.33 -0.34
CA ILE A 32 4.93 10.45 0.51
C ILE A 32 4.66 10.87 1.95
N ALA A 33 4.18 9.94 2.77
CA ALA A 33 3.91 10.19 4.17
C ALA A 33 4.89 9.38 5.02
N ASP A 34 5.35 9.94 6.13
CA ASP A 34 6.25 9.24 7.05
C ASP A 34 5.55 8.75 8.32
N SER A 35 4.26 9.06 8.45
CA SER A 35 3.47 8.66 9.62
C SER A 35 2.02 8.42 9.22
N VAL A 36 1.26 7.78 10.10
CA VAL A 36 -0.16 7.55 9.87
C VAL A 36 -0.93 8.87 9.78
N GLN A 37 -0.59 9.84 10.63
CA GLN A 37 -1.29 11.13 10.62
C GLN A 37 -1.09 11.87 9.29
N GLU A 38 0.14 11.91 8.79
CA GLU A 38 0.42 12.55 7.51
C GLU A 38 -0.28 11.81 6.38
N ALA A 39 -0.30 10.48 6.45
CA ALA A 39 -1.01 9.67 5.45
C ALA A 39 -2.50 9.98 5.43
N ARG A 40 -3.14 10.11 6.61
CA ARG A 40 -4.56 10.47 6.68
C ARG A 40 -4.85 11.79 6.01
N ASP A 41 -3.98 12.78 6.22
CA ASP A 41 -4.14 14.10 5.62
C ASP A 41 -4.07 14.02 4.09
N ILE A 42 -3.11 13.27 3.57
CA ILE A 42 -2.94 13.11 2.13
C ILE A 42 -4.11 12.31 1.53
N ILE A 43 -4.54 11.24 2.20
CA ILE A 43 -5.67 10.43 1.74
C ILE A 43 -6.93 11.29 1.61
N SER A 44 -7.18 12.11 2.61
CA SER A 44 -8.35 12.99 2.60
C SER A 44 -8.31 14.00 1.45
N ARG A 45 -7.14 14.55 1.17
CA ARG A 45 -6.97 15.59 0.16
C ARG A 45 -6.84 15.04 -1.26
N GLU A 46 -6.04 13.99 -1.42
CA GLU A 46 -5.67 13.46 -2.74
C GLU A 46 -6.50 12.27 -3.21
N LYS A 47 -7.12 11.56 -2.30
CA LYS A 47 -7.96 10.38 -2.59
C LYS A 47 -7.24 9.38 -3.49
N PRO A 48 -6.14 8.77 -3.00
CA PRO A 48 -5.37 7.82 -3.80
C PRO A 48 -6.17 6.58 -4.17
N ASN A 49 -5.80 5.95 -5.28
CA ASN A 49 -6.42 4.69 -5.71
C ASN A 49 -5.81 3.50 -4.98
N LEU A 50 -4.54 3.62 -4.56
CA LEU A 50 -3.83 2.55 -3.87
C LEU A 50 -2.78 3.17 -2.95
N VAL A 51 -2.53 2.50 -1.83
CA VAL A 51 -1.52 2.93 -0.86
C VAL A 51 -0.48 1.83 -0.73
N LEU A 52 0.80 2.18 -0.91
CA LEU A 52 1.93 1.33 -0.55
C LEU A 52 2.37 1.77 0.83
N LEU A 53 2.33 0.87 1.82
CA LEU A 53 2.60 1.29 3.17
C LEU A 53 3.51 0.33 3.92
N ASP A 54 4.48 0.89 4.64
CA ASP A 54 5.31 0.14 5.57
C ASP A 54 4.49 -0.13 6.84
N ILE A 55 4.78 -1.25 7.46
CA ILE A 55 4.13 -1.60 8.73
C ILE A 55 4.70 -0.77 9.87
N GLN A 56 6.01 -0.55 9.88
CA GLN A 56 6.68 0.19 10.94
C GLN A 56 6.89 1.64 10.54
N LEU A 57 6.15 2.54 11.18
CA LEU A 57 6.17 3.96 10.87
C LEU A 57 6.49 4.77 12.13
N LYS A 58 6.88 6.03 11.94
CA LYS A 58 7.09 6.94 13.06
C LYS A 58 5.78 7.20 13.77
N GLY A 59 5.85 7.36 15.09
CA GLY A 59 4.69 7.69 15.91
C GLY A 59 4.10 6.47 16.58
N ARG A 60 2.93 6.64 17.17
CA ARG A 60 2.28 5.60 17.97
C ARG A 60 1.54 4.57 17.13
N LEU A 61 1.03 4.99 15.99
CA LEU A 61 0.24 4.13 15.12
C LEU A 61 1.12 3.47 14.07
N THR A 62 0.78 2.25 13.70
CA THR A 62 1.53 1.46 12.73
C THR A 62 0.83 1.43 11.38
N GLY A 63 1.51 0.87 10.36
CA GLY A 63 0.89 0.64 9.07
C GLY A 63 -0.30 -0.30 9.14
N ILE A 64 -0.32 -1.22 10.12
CA ILE A 64 -1.48 -2.11 10.31
C ILE A 64 -2.70 -1.32 10.78
N ASP A 65 -2.50 -0.35 11.66
CA ASP A 65 -3.59 0.55 12.08
C ASP A 65 -4.16 1.30 10.89
N LEU A 66 -3.29 1.84 10.05
CA LEU A 66 -3.72 2.55 8.84
C LEU A 66 -4.43 1.61 7.87
N ALA A 67 -3.91 0.39 7.71
CA ALA A 67 -4.52 -0.59 6.80
C ALA A 67 -5.96 -0.91 7.19
N THR A 68 -6.25 -0.98 8.48
CA THR A 68 -7.61 -1.19 8.96
C THR A 68 -8.54 -0.07 8.49
N GLU A 69 -8.06 1.17 8.56
CA GLU A 69 -8.83 2.33 8.08
C GLU A 69 -9.02 2.30 6.56
N LEU A 70 -7.96 1.92 5.82
CA LEU A 70 -8.02 1.84 4.36
C LEU A 70 -9.04 0.79 3.91
N LYS A 71 -9.08 -0.34 4.61
CA LYS A 71 -10.04 -1.39 4.31
C LYS A 71 -11.47 -0.87 4.47
N GLU A 72 -11.74 -0.15 5.54
CA GLU A 72 -13.06 0.43 5.78
C GLU A 72 -13.44 1.43 4.70
N GLN A 73 -12.47 2.18 4.19
CA GLN A 73 -12.68 3.17 3.13
C GLN A 73 -12.66 2.55 1.73
N ARG A 74 -12.41 1.23 1.65
CA ARG A 74 -12.33 0.49 0.38
C ARG A 74 -11.23 1.00 -0.55
N ILE A 75 -10.11 1.40 0.05
CA ILE A 75 -8.92 1.81 -0.69
C ILE A 75 -7.96 0.62 -0.72
N ALA A 76 -7.50 0.25 -1.91
CA ALA A 76 -6.56 -0.85 -2.08
C ALA A 76 -5.23 -0.51 -1.43
N PHE A 77 -4.57 -1.51 -0.81
CA PHE A 77 -3.26 -1.28 -0.21
C PHE A 77 -2.37 -2.52 -0.30
N VAL A 78 -1.06 -2.27 -0.33
CA VAL A 78 -0.02 -3.28 -0.38
C VAL A 78 1.00 -2.95 0.69
N PHE A 79 1.36 -3.94 1.51
CA PHE A 79 2.35 -3.73 2.55
C PHE A 79 3.77 -3.85 2.01
N LEU A 80 4.66 -3.04 2.60
CA LEU A 80 6.11 -3.12 2.42
C LEU A 80 6.69 -3.33 3.81
N SER A 81 7.57 -4.32 4.00
CA SER A 81 8.13 -4.51 5.32
C SER A 81 9.49 -5.18 5.28
N ALA A 82 10.40 -4.76 6.17
CA ALA A 82 11.65 -5.43 6.40
C ALA A 82 11.48 -6.62 7.35
N ASN A 83 10.34 -6.70 8.03
CA ASN A 83 10.07 -7.70 9.05
C ASN A 83 9.04 -8.71 8.55
N SER A 84 9.45 -9.98 8.46
CA SER A 84 8.58 -11.06 8.03
C SER A 84 8.31 -12.07 9.16
N SER A 85 8.40 -11.64 10.42
CA SER A 85 8.10 -12.51 11.55
C SER A 85 6.66 -13.00 11.48
N GLN A 86 6.39 -14.18 12.08
CA GLN A 86 5.07 -14.79 12.01
C GLN A 86 3.99 -13.89 12.60
N SER A 87 4.27 -13.22 13.72
CA SER A 87 3.28 -12.35 14.33
C SER A 87 2.91 -11.16 13.47
N ILE A 88 3.89 -10.57 12.79
CA ILE A 88 3.66 -9.44 11.88
C ILE A 88 2.84 -9.89 10.67
N LEU A 89 3.20 -11.06 10.09
CA LEU A 89 2.47 -11.59 8.95
C LEU A 89 1.02 -11.90 9.28
N GLU A 90 0.77 -12.48 10.46
CA GLU A 90 -0.60 -12.78 10.88
C GLU A 90 -1.42 -11.50 11.06
N ALA A 91 -0.85 -10.48 11.69
CA ALA A 91 -1.53 -9.20 11.86
C ALA A 91 -1.80 -8.53 10.51
N ALA A 92 -0.84 -8.59 9.59
CA ALA A 92 -1.01 -8.01 8.26
C ALA A 92 -2.08 -8.73 7.46
N LYS A 93 -2.09 -10.07 7.48
CA LYS A 93 -3.10 -10.86 6.78
C LYS A 93 -4.52 -10.53 7.25
N ALA A 94 -4.69 -10.27 8.53
CA ALA A 94 -6.00 -9.96 9.08
C ALA A 94 -6.63 -8.71 8.46
N THR A 95 -5.81 -7.80 7.92
CA THR A 95 -6.31 -6.61 7.25
C THR A 95 -6.70 -6.85 5.80
N GLN A 96 -6.40 -8.04 5.26
CA GLN A 96 -6.71 -8.43 3.88
C GLN A 96 -6.11 -7.49 2.84
N PRO A 97 -4.77 -7.36 2.82
CA PRO A 97 -4.11 -6.51 1.83
C PRO A 97 -4.19 -7.14 0.44
N TYR A 98 -3.95 -6.34 -0.59
CA TYR A 98 -3.86 -6.85 -1.96
C TYR A 98 -2.47 -7.38 -2.29
N GLY A 99 -1.52 -7.20 -1.41
CA GLY A 99 -0.18 -7.74 -1.58
C GLY A 99 0.72 -7.44 -0.39
N PHE A 100 1.84 -8.13 -0.32
CA PHE A 100 2.84 -7.96 0.73
C PHE A 100 4.22 -8.13 0.11
N LEU A 101 5.05 -7.09 0.19
CA LEU A 101 6.42 -7.10 -0.33
C LEU A 101 7.41 -7.03 0.83
N VAL A 102 8.41 -7.91 0.81
CA VAL A 102 9.46 -7.93 1.83
C VAL A 102 10.69 -7.20 1.27
N LYS A 103 11.23 -6.27 2.05
CA LYS A 103 12.46 -5.54 1.68
C LYS A 103 13.68 -6.44 1.84
N PRO A 104 14.67 -6.34 0.99
CA PRO A 104 14.72 -5.51 -0.21
C PRO A 104 13.93 -6.14 -1.36
N PHE A 105 13.30 -5.32 -2.18
CA PHE A 105 12.54 -5.79 -3.33
C PHE A 105 13.06 -5.12 -4.60
N ARG A 106 12.83 -5.76 -5.74
CA ARG A 106 13.23 -5.22 -7.04
C ARG A 106 12.05 -4.50 -7.68
N GLU A 107 12.35 -3.64 -8.64
CA GLU A 107 11.30 -2.92 -9.37
C GLU A 107 10.30 -3.90 -9.98
N LYS A 108 10.78 -5.01 -10.54
CA LYS A 108 9.92 -6.05 -11.11
C LYS A 108 8.91 -6.60 -10.10
N ASP A 109 9.35 -6.80 -8.86
CA ASP A 109 8.48 -7.35 -7.81
C ASP A 109 7.33 -6.39 -7.51
N ILE A 110 7.62 -5.09 -7.46
CA ILE A 110 6.60 -4.07 -7.22
C ILE A 110 5.60 -4.02 -8.37
N LEU A 111 6.09 -4.01 -9.61
CA LEU A 111 5.21 -3.88 -10.77
C LEU A 111 4.28 -5.08 -10.92
N ILE A 112 4.78 -6.29 -10.66
CA ILE A 112 3.95 -7.49 -10.70
C ILE A 112 2.89 -7.44 -9.60
N THR A 113 3.31 -7.05 -8.39
CA THR A 113 2.39 -6.97 -7.25
C THR A 113 1.28 -5.95 -7.51
N LEU A 114 1.62 -4.81 -8.11
CA LEU A 114 0.63 -3.78 -8.43
C LEU A 114 -0.35 -4.26 -9.50
N ASP A 115 0.13 -4.96 -10.54
CA ASP A 115 -0.76 -5.49 -11.56
C ASP A 115 -1.78 -6.45 -10.96
N ILE A 116 -1.34 -7.32 -10.07
CA ILE A 116 -2.23 -8.26 -9.39
C ILE A 116 -3.20 -7.49 -8.47
N ALA A 117 -2.70 -6.50 -7.74
CA ALA A 117 -3.52 -5.72 -6.84
C ALA A 117 -4.63 -4.98 -7.57
N TRP A 118 -4.32 -4.37 -8.72
CA TRP A 118 -5.33 -3.69 -9.53
C TRP A 118 -6.38 -4.66 -10.04
N TYR A 119 -5.95 -5.81 -10.54
CA TYR A 119 -6.88 -6.82 -11.03
C TYR A 119 -7.84 -7.26 -9.92
N ARG A 120 -7.31 -7.56 -8.76
CA ARG A 120 -8.13 -8.01 -7.61
C ARG A 120 -9.10 -6.93 -7.17
N HIS A 121 -8.64 -5.68 -7.13
CA HIS A 121 -9.48 -4.57 -6.69
C HIS A 121 -10.61 -4.30 -7.68
N GLU A 122 -10.31 -4.30 -8.97
CA GLU A 122 -11.29 -4.06 -10.02
C GLU A 122 -12.33 -5.17 -10.11
N HIS A 123 -11.96 -6.40 -9.74
CA HIS A 123 -12.85 -7.55 -9.81
C HIS A 123 -13.38 -8.01 -8.46
N ALA A 124 -13.23 -7.22 -7.43
CA ALA A 124 -13.67 -7.60 -6.09
C ALA A 124 -15.18 -7.87 -6.02
N LEU A 125 -15.98 -7.04 -6.71
CA LEU A 125 -17.42 -7.23 -6.74
C LEU A 125 -17.81 -8.49 -7.50
N ASP A 126 -17.16 -8.75 -8.63
CA ASP A 126 -17.41 -9.96 -9.42
C ASP A 126 -17.09 -11.21 -8.62
N GLN A 127 -15.97 -11.20 -7.89
CA GLN A 127 -15.59 -12.32 -7.03
C GLN A 127 -16.61 -12.55 -5.92
N TRP A 128 -17.14 -11.49 -5.39
CA TRP A 128 -18.18 -11.58 -4.36
C TRP A 128 -19.44 -12.25 -4.89
N PHE A 129 -19.87 -11.91 -6.10
CA PHE A 129 -21.03 -12.55 -6.73
C PHE A 129 -20.78 -14.01 -7.03
N VAL A 130 -19.59 -14.36 -7.45
CA VAL A 130 -19.24 -15.76 -7.77
C VAL A 130 -19.26 -16.63 -6.53
N SER A 131 -18.93 -16.10 -5.36
CA SER A 131 -18.90 -16.86 -4.12
C SER A 131 -20.27 -17.09 -3.48
N ILE A 132 -21.29 -16.47 -4.01
CA ILE A 132 -22.66 -16.69 -3.58
C ILE A 132 -23.24 -17.92 -4.25
#